data_0f23296793b5e148e95e5bd2e6f7f87f
#
_entry.id   0f23296793b5e148e95e5bd2e6f7f87f
#
_cell.length_a   1.000
_cell.length_b   1.000
_cell.length_c   1.000
_cell.angle_alpha   90.00
_cell.angle_beta   90.00
_cell.angle_gamma   90.00
#
_symmetry.space_group_name_H-M   'P 1'
#
loop_
_entity.id
_entity.type
_entity.pdbx_description
1 polymer ?
#
loop_
_entity_poly.entity_id
_entity_poly.type
_entity_poly.pdbx_seq_one_letter_code
_entity_poly.pdbx_strand_id
1 'polypeptide(L)'
;MSSKKKGILIAILSIIVICCIGAAIYFTSSNKLQDDKKEDTDAFGYQALKINGEYVSTDIFIEERNKFFQKWSRNAEMLYKTDEERNDLLLDEIIKRVIIEDFINNKADVKVTKEEVDDYIKKYIELAYASQGGLKAYMQGMGFKSEEEVFKNTEFYLKRLKYFSGIAEKYGVSIPDSEFEEKYEKHKQNSSFATGKRIHISSKERGDAEALKLANEVYNRAKNGEDFATLAKEMSEDEESKNSGGVMKDISGGIYSKEFDEAVFNSSPGTLIPPVKNMSGYDIVYLEKITTSYHPKEEYKNILLMQTFGESEKLKTWLDEVKKSYQIEITDPAFKAYRLFTSNDLKGAAENYEAAFKKYEYETFLQKASECYKKLGNWDKVLELNDEGIDINPDNVQYYISKAEALHNKQQTDKAKDFMKKAEKKAADNVYFKQLVAQMYKDLGYKEDADRIEKEISSK
;
A
#
# COMPACT_ATOMS: atom_id res chain seq x y z
N MET A 1 -17.84 -0.37 18.58
CA MET A 1 -17.11 -1.64 18.28
C MET A 1 -15.99 -1.80 19.28
N SER A 2 -15.97 -2.88 20.06
CA SER A 2 -14.95 -3.10 21.09
C SER A 2 -13.57 -3.35 20.45
N SER A 3 -12.49 -3.01 21.18
CA SER A 3 -11.11 -3.18 20.72
C SER A 3 -10.75 -4.61 20.31
N LYS A 4 -11.46 -5.61 20.86
CA LYS A 4 -11.32 -7.04 20.51
C LYS A 4 -11.81 -7.37 19.09
N LYS A 5 -12.88 -6.73 18.59
CA LYS A 5 -13.32 -6.93 17.19
C LYS A 5 -12.26 -6.39 16.20
N LYS A 6 -11.50 -5.37 16.58
CA LYS A 6 -10.35 -4.91 15.78
C LYS A 6 -9.20 -5.94 15.79
N GLY A 7 -8.96 -6.62 16.90
CA GLY A 7 -7.90 -7.64 17.01
C GLY A 7 -8.20 -8.88 16.17
N ILE A 8 -9.43 -9.37 16.18
CA ILE A 8 -9.87 -10.52 15.38
C ILE A 8 -9.86 -10.18 13.88
N LEU A 9 -10.31 -8.97 13.53
CA LEU A 9 -10.25 -8.48 12.14
C LEU A 9 -8.81 -8.33 11.64
N ILE A 10 -7.88 -7.91 12.51
CA ILE A 10 -6.46 -7.75 12.20
C ILE A 10 -5.78 -9.13 12.08
N ALA A 11 -6.14 -10.10 12.90
CA ALA A 11 -5.61 -11.49 12.81
C ALA A 11 -6.09 -12.17 11.52
N ILE A 12 -7.36 -12.03 11.16
CA ILE A 12 -7.90 -12.55 9.90
C ILE A 12 -7.26 -11.84 8.70
N LEU A 13 -7.05 -10.53 8.78
CA LEU A 13 -6.34 -9.77 7.74
C LEU A 13 -4.87 -10.18 7.62
N SER A 14 -4.18 -10.55 8.70
CA SER A 14 -2.79 -11.02 8.63
C SER A 14 -2.67 -12.41 8.00
N ILE A 15 -3.66 -13.28 8.15
CA ILE A 15 -3.69 -14.59 7.49
C ILE A 15 -3.90 -14.46 5.98
N ILE A 16 -4.76 -13.52 5.57
CA ILE A 16 -5.03 -13.22 4.16
C ILE A 16 -3.82 -12.55 3.49
N VAL A 17 -3.06 -11.74 4.23
CA VAL A 17 -1.85 -11.07 3.73
C VAL A 17 -0.77 -12.05 3.31
N ILE A 18 -0.66 -13.22 3.95
CA ILE A 18 0.35 -14.23 3.59
C ILE A 18 -0.04 -14.97 2.29
N CYS A 19 -1.32 -15.18 2.01
CA CYS A 19 -1.78 -15.83 0.77
C CYS A 19 -2.03 -14.88 -0.40
N CYS A 20 -2.19 -13.56 -0.17
CA CYS A 20 -2.69 -12.61 -1.15
C CYS A 20 -1.98 -11.26 -1.19
N ILE A 21 -0.66 -11.17 -0.93
CA ILE A 21 0.10 -9.91 -1.09
C ILE A 21 0.04 -9.36 -2.54
N GLY A 22 -0.57 -10.08 -3.47
CA GLY A 22 -0.87 -9.59 -4.82
C GLY A 22 -2.30 -9.10 -5.06
N ALA A 23 -3.26 -9.41 -4.17
CA ALA A 23 -4.68 -9.11 -4.40
C ALA A 23 -5.38 -8.35 -3.27
N ALA A 24 -4.80 -8.27 -2.06
CA ALA A 24 -5.52 -7.91 -0.85
C ALA A 24 -5.54 -6.41 -0.47
N ILE A 25 -5.14 -5.50 -1.35
CA ILE A 25 -5.30 -4.06 -1.10
C ILE A 25 -6.43 -3.45 -1.94
N TYR A 26 -7.42 -4.26 -2.32
CA TYR A 26 -8.34 -3.84 -3.37
C TYR A 26 -9.64 -3.16 -2.93
N PHE A 27 -10.13 -3.28 -1.70
CA PHE A 27 -11.48 -2.76 -1.46
C PHE A 27 -11.81 -2.38 -0.01
N THR A 28 -11.58 -1.14 0.39
CA THR A 28 -12.37 -0.52 1.47
C THR A 28 -12.75 0.95 1.25
N SER A 29 -12.53 1.51 0.07
CA SER A 29 -12.88 2.92 -0.18
C SER A 29 -13.84 3.19 -1.34
N SER A 30 -14.29 2.19 -2.09
CA SER A 30 -15.17 2.42 -3.25
C SER A 30 -16.61 2.83 -2.91
N ASN A 31 -17.07 2.65 -1.67
CA ASN A 31 -18.45 2.98 -1.30
C ASN A 31 -18.67 4.42 -0.79
N LYS A 32 -17.62 5.25 -0.64
CA LYS A 32 -17.79 6.66 -0.26
C LYS A 32 -17.44 7.65 -1.38
N LEU A 33 -16.85 7.16 -2.49
CA LEU A 33 -16.42 7.99 -3.62
C LEU A 33 -17.38 7.93 -4.82
N GLN A 34 -18.57 7.33 -4.66
CA GLN A 34 -19.52 7.22 -5.77
C GLN A 34 -20.35 8.48 -6.00
N ASP A 35 -20.46 9.40 -5.04
CA ASP A 35 -21.21 10.64 -5.19
C ASP A 35 -20.39 11.84 -5.69
N ASP A 36 -19.04 11.78 -5.62
CA ASP A 36 -18.15 12.86 -6.12
C ASP A 36 -17.64 12.62 -7.56
N LYS A 37 -18.27 11.71 -8.31
CA LYS A 37 -17.83 11.24 -9.63
C LYS A 37 -17.93 12.22 -10.79
N LYS A 38 -18.23 13.50 -10.58
CA LYS A 38 -18.40 14.45 -11.70
C LYS A 38 -17.36 15.58 -11.79
N GLU A 39 -16.57 15.83 -10.77
CA GLU A 39 -15.66 16.99 -10.77
C GLU A 39 -14.15 16.65 -10.86
N ASP A 40 -13.73 15.39 -10.60
CA ASP A 40 -12.30 15.05 -10.53
C ASP A 40 -11.77 14.20 -11.70
N THR A 41 -12.61 13.95 -12.71
CA THR A 41 -12.23 13.12 -13.87
C THR A 41 -11.33 13.84 -14.87
N ASP A 42 -11.18 15.15 -14.78
CA ASP A 42 -10.35 15.94 -15.71
C ASP A 42 -8.96 16.30 -15.16
N ALA A 43 -8.69 16.05 -13.88
CA ALA A 43 -7.56 16.69 -13.23
C ALA A 43 -6.22 15.98 -13.30
N PHE A 44 -6.09 14.66 -13.40
CA PHE A 44 -4.78 13.99 -13.50
C PHE A 44 -4.89 12.53 -13.94
N GLY A 45 -4.26 12.18 -15.06
CA GLY A 45 -3.90 10.80 -15.37
C GLY A 45 -4.66 10.11 -16.50
N TYR A 46 -5.73 10.68 -17.03
CA TYR A 46 -6.41 10.12 -18.20
C TYR A 46 -5.52 10.28 -19.44
N GLN A 47 -5.13 9.14 -20.03
CA GLN A 47 -4.22 9.12 -21.18
C GLN A 47 -2.80 9.64 -20.90
N ALA A 48 -2.30 9.44 -19.67
CA ALA A 48 -0.96 9.91 -19.29
C ALA A 48 0.17 9.01 -19.79
N LEU A 49 -0.14 7.77 -20.15
CA LEU A 49 0.86 6.75 -20.46
C LEU A 49 0.37 5.82 -21.57
N LYS A 50 1.24 5.57 -22.55
CA LYS A 50 1.09 4.47 -23.52
C LYS A 50 2.17 3.42 -23.30
N ILE A 51 1.76 2.17 -23.47
CA ILE A 51 2.68 1.02 -23.51
C ILE A 51 2.39 0.25 -24.81
N ASN A 52 3.40 0.07 -25.65
CA ASN A 52 3.29 -0.50 -27.00
C ASN A 52 2.23 0.18 -27.88
N GLY A 53 2.08 1.49 -27.73
CA GLY A 53 1.12 2.30 -28.50
C GLY A 53 -0.30 2.38 -27.92
N GLU A 54 -0.64 1.52 -26.95
CA GLU A 54 -1.96 1.50 -26.31
C GLU A 54 -1.96 2.34 -25.01
N TYR A 55 -3.02 3.12 -24.82
CA TYR A 55 -3.19 3.87 -23.57
C TYR A 55 -3.46 2.93 -22.38
N VAL A 56 -2.74 3.15 -21.30
CA VAL A 56 -3.06 2.51 -20.02
C VAL A 56 -4.42 3.00 -19.53
N SER A 57 -5.28 2.06 -19.14
CA SER A 57 -6.65 2.39 -18.75
C SER A 57 -6.70 3.26 -17.50
N THR A 58 -7.68 4.12 -17.45
CA THR A 58 -7.99 4.98 -16.31
C THR A 58 -8.20 4.19 -15.01
N ASP A 59 -8.85 3.03 -15.10
CA ASP A 59 -9.10 2.20 -13.93
C ASP A 59 -7.78 1.76 -13.27
N ILE A 60 -6.76 1.39 -14.07
CA ILE A 60 -5.43 1.04 -13.56
C ILE A 60 -4.80 2.24 -12.83
N PHE A 61 -4.92 3.46 -13.38
CA PHE A 61 -4.43 4.66 -12.72
C PHE A 61 -5.11 4.91 -11.38
N ILE A 62 -6.44 4.83 -11.34
CA ILE A 62 -7.23 5.04 -10.12
C ILE A 62 -6.86 3.99 -9.06
N GLU A 63 -6.80 2.74 -9.45
CA GLU A 63 -6.47 1.64 -8.57
C GLU A 63 -5.06 1.77 -7.98
N GLU A 64 -4.05 1.99 -8.81
CA GLU A 64 -2.68 2.14 -8.35
C GLU A 64 -2.50 3.42 -7.52
N ARG A 65 -3.15 4.52 -7.88
CA ARG A 65 -3.18 5.73 -7.07
C ARG A 65 -3.73 5.47 -5.66
N ASN A 66 -4.86 4.77 -5.57
CA ASN A 66 -5.46 4.45 -4.27
C ASN A 66 -4.56 3.54 -3.42
N LYS A 67 -3.97 2.50 -4.01
CA LYS A 67 -3.00 1.63 -3.34
C LYS A 67 -1.75 2.41 -2.89
N PHE A 68 -1.23 3.26 -3.76
CA PHE A 68 -0.07 4.08 -3.50
C PHE A 68 -0.30 5.00 -2.30
N PHE A 69 -1.41 5.74 -2.27
CA PHE A 69 -1.74 6.62 -1.15
C PHE A 69 -2.00 5.86 0.15
N GLN A 70 -2.64 4.70 0.12
CA GLN A 70 -2.83 3.87 1.31
C GLN A 70 -1.50 3.35 1.87
N LYS A 71 -0.61 2.88 1.02
CA LYS A 71 0.72 2.40 1.41
C LYS A 71 1.56 3.53 2.00
N TRP A 72 1.54 4.71 1.38
CA TRP A 72 2.43 5.82 1.70
C TRP A 72 1.88 6.80 2.71
N SER A 73 0.57 6.83 2.98
CA SER A 73 -0.02 7.69 4.02
C SER A 73 0.54 7.44 5.43
N ARG A 74 1.19 6.29 5.64
CA ARG A 74 1.83 5.89 6.90
C ARG A 74 3.36 5.96 6.85
N ASN A 75 3.94 6.42 5.75
CA ASN A 75 5.39 6.50 5.57
C ASN A 75 5.86 7.96 5.70
N ALA A 76 6.62 8.24 6.77
CA ALA A 76 7.13 9.57 7.05
C ALA A 76 8.01 10.14 5.91
N GLU A 77 8.75 9.30 5.19
CA GLU A 77 9.59 9.72 4.08
C GLU A 77 8.78 10.39 2.96
N MET A 78 7.56 9.89 2.71
CA MET A 78 6.69 10.44 1.67
C MET A 78 6.13 11.83 1.99
N LEU A 79 6.11 12.21 3.27
CA LEU A 79 5.69 13.56 3.68
C LEU A 79 6.66 14.65 3.22
N TYR A 80 7.94 14.29 3.00
CA TYR A 80 8.97 15.22 2.55
C TYR A 80 9.11 15.29 1.03
N LYS A 81 8.42 14.41 0.28
CA LYS A 81 8.45 14.43 -1.19
C LYS A 81 7.47 15.47 -1.75
N THR A 82 7.87 16.11 -2.83
CA THR A 82 6.98 17.00 -3.60
C THR A 82 5.87 16.20 -4.29
N ASP A 83 4.84 16.86 -4.75
CA ASP A 83 3.77 16.22 -5.53
C ASP A 83 4.30 15.61 -6.83
N GLU A 84 5.25 16.28 -7.48
CA GLU A 84 5.91 15.76 -8.69
C GLU A 84 6.67 14.46 -8.42
N GLU A 85 7.44 14.40 -7.32
CA GLU A 85 8.14 13.18 -6.91
C GLU A 85 7.18 12.03 -6.60
N ARG A 86 6.08 12.32 -5.89
CA ARG A 86 5.04 11.33 -5.60
C ARG A 86 4.36 10.82 -6.86
N ASN A 87 4.04 11.72 -7.78
CA ASN A 87 3.43 11.38 -9.05
C ASN A 87 4.35 10.55 -9.95
N ASP A 88 5.65 10.83 -9.95
CA ASP A 88 6.63 10.07 -10.71
C ASP A 88 6.80 8.64 -10.17
N LEU A 89 6.84 8.49 -8.84
CA LEU A 89 6.83 7.17 -8.19
C LEU A 89 5.55 6.38 -8.49
N LEU A 90 4.40 7.05 -8.48
CA LEU A 90 3.13 6.41 -8.88
C LEU A 90 3.17 5.94 -10.32
N LEU A 91 3.70 6.77 -11.22
CA LEU A 91 3.84 6.39 -12.64
C LEU A 91 4.73 5.17 -12.83
N ASP A 92 5.82 5.06 -12.05
CA ASP A 92 6.68 3.87 -12.06
C ASP A 92 5.98 2.60 -11.55
N GLU A 93 5.14 2.71 -10.51
CA GLU A 93 4.32 1.59 -10.05
C GLU A 93 3.30 1.15 -11.11
N ILE A 94 2.68 2.10 -11.81
CA ILE A 94 1.74 1.80 -12.91
C ILE A 94 2.47 1.09 -14.06
N ILE A 95 3.62 1.63 -14.49
CA ILE A 95 4.44 1.02 -15.56
C ILE A 95 4.86 -0.40 -15.15
N LYS A 96 5.32 -0.58 -13.92
CA LYS A 96 5.70 -1.89 -13.37
C LYS A 96 4.52 -2.88 -13.42
N ARG A 97 3.36 -2.48 -12.95
CA ARG A 97 2.15 -3.31 -12.96
C ARG A 97 1.79 -3.75 -14.36
N VAL A 98 1.64 -2.80 -15.28
CA VAL A 98 1.19 -3.10 -16.66
C VAL A 98 2.18 -4.01 -17.38
N ILE A 99 3.48 -3.77 -17.22
CA ILE A 99 4.50 -4.62 -17.85
C ILE A 99 4.50 -6.02 -17.25
N ILE A 100 4.37 -6.17 -15.93
CA ILE A 100 4.30 -7.49 -15.29
C ILE A 100 3.06 -8.23 -15.77
N GLU A 101 1.89 -7.57 -15.81
CA GLU A 101 0.63 -8.18 -16.25
C GLU A 101 0.70 -8.63 -17.73
N ASP A 102 1.18 -7.75 -18.60
CA ASP A 102 1.32 -8.11 -20.03
C ASP A 102 2.37 -9.20 -20.24
N PHE A 103 3.53 -9.08 -19.59
CA PHE A 103 4.59 -10.07 -19.73
C PHE A 103 4.15 -11.46 -19.28
N ILE A 104 3.56 -11.56 -18.11
CA ILE A 104 3.12 -12.84 -17.52
C ILE A 104 1.99 -13.47 -18.33
N ASN A 105 1.05 -12.67 -18.85
CA ASN A 105 -0.08 -13.19 -19.61
C ASN A 105 0.27 -13.53 -21.06
N ASN A 106 1.18 -12.77 -21.69
CA ASN A 106 1.33 -12.79 -23.14
C ASN A 106 2.73 -13.21 -23.63
N LYS A 107 3.78 -13.11 -22.78
CA LYS A 107 5.18 -13.36 -23.19
C LYS A 107 5.88 -14.44 -22.38
N ALA A 108 5.49 -14.65 -21.12
CA ALA A 108 6.04 -15.72 -20.30
C ALA A 108 5.52 -17.08 -20.79
N ASP A 109 6.45 -18.05 -20.96
CA ASP A 109 6.05 -19.44 -21.29
C ASP A 109 5.61 -20.18 -20.02
N VAL A 110 4.46 -19.75 -19.48
CA VAL A 110 3.86 -20.32 -18.28
C VAL A 110 2.41 -20.68 -18.54
N LYS A 111 2.07 -21.94 -18.32
CA LYS A 111 0.71 -22.45 -18.49
C LYS A 111 0.08 -22.76 -17.14
N VAL A 112 -1.16 -22.32 -16.99
CA VAL A 112 -2.04 -22.66 -15.88
C VAL A 112 -3.33 -23.21 -16.47
N THR A 113 -3.73 -24.39 -16.00
CA THR A 113 -4.98 -25.02 -16.49
C THR A 113 -6.17 -24.54 -15.67
N LYS A 114 -7.36 -24.69 -16.24
CA LYS A 114 -8.61 -24.38 -15.54
C LYS A 114 -8.72 -25.21 -14.24
N GLU A 115 -8.33 -26.48 -14.28
CA GLU A 115 -8.36 -27.38 -13.14
C GLU A 115 -7.44 -26.87 -12.00
N GLU A 116 -6.23 -26.41 -12.31
CA GLU A 116 -5.33 -25.79 -11.31
C GLU A 116 -5.96 -24.57 -10.64
N VAL A 117 -6.68 -23.73 -11.40
CA VAL A 117 -7.36 -22.56 -10.85
C VAL A 117 -8.53 -22.96 -9.97
N ASP A 118 -9.39 -23.85 -10.45
CA ASP A 118 -10.57 -24.35 -9.72
C ASP A 118 -10.14 -25.04 -8.41
N ASP A 119 -9.09 -25.85 -8.47
CA ASP A 119 -8.51 -26.53 -7.32
C ASP A 119 -7.93 -25.53 -6.29
N TYR A 120 -7.22 -24.51 -6.76
CA TYR A 120 -6.67 -23.49 -5.89
C TYR A 120 -7.77 -22.69 -5.18
N ILE A 121 -8.80 -22.26 -5.93
CA ILE A 121 -9.96 -21.57 -5.35
C ILE A 121 -10.62 -22.42 -4.29
N LYS A 122 -10.89 -23.66 -4.58
CA LYS A 122 -11.55 -24.59 -3.66
C LYS A 122 -10.74 -24.88 -2.41
N LYS A 123 -9.44 -25.19 -2.57
CA LYS A 123 -8.57 -25.63 -1.46
C LYS A 123 -8.12 -24.48 -0.56
N TYR A 124 -7.87 -23.31 -1.12
CA TYR A 124 -7.21 -22.23 -0.38
C TYR A 124 -8.09 -20.99 -0.18
N ILE A 125 -9.06 -20.74 -1.06
CA ILE A 125 -9.96 -19.58 -0.93
C ILE A 125 -11.27 -19.98 -0.25
N GLU A 126 -12.04 -20.90 -0.83
CA GLU A 126 -13.33 -21.32 -0.27
C GLU A 126 -13.20 -21.91 1.13
N LEU A 127 -12.17 -22.74 1.32
CA LEU A 127 -11.95 -23.40 2.59
C LEU A 127 -11.55 -22.43 3.70
N ALA A 128 -10.71 -21.43 3.37
CA ALA A 128 -10.32 -20.38 4.32
C ALA A 128 -11.49 -19.48 4.74
N TYR A 129 -12.51 -19.37 3.89
CA TYR A 129 -13.72 -18.57 4.15
C TYR A 129 -14.95 -19.42 4.46
N ALA A 130 -14.80 -20.73 4.66
CA ALA A 130 -15.93 -21.65 4.79
C ALA A 130 -16.94 -21.26 5.89
N SER A 131 -16.47 -20.79 7.04
CA SER A 131 -17.32 -20.34 8.15
C SER A 131 -18.02 -19.00 7.92
N GLN A 132 -17.50 -18.19 7.01
CA GLN A 132 -18.00 -16.85 6.69
C GLN A 132 -18.95 -16.86 5.50
N GLY A 133 -19.10 -17.99 4.80
CA GLY A 133 -19.93 -18.13 3.60
C GLY A 133 -19.16 -18.49 2.33
N GLY A 134 -17.92 -18.98 2.46
CA GLY A 134 -17.08 -19.49 1.37
C GLY A 134 -16.71 -18.43 0.35
N LEU A 135 -16.74 -18.80 -0.93
CA LEU A 135 -16.35 -17.92 -2.05
C LEU A 135 -17.12 -16.59 -2.06
N LYS A 136 -18.41 -16.61 -1.69
CA LYS A 136 -19.22 -15.39 -1.64
C LYS A 136 -18.71 -14.38 -0.60
N ALA A 137 -18.32 -14.86 0.57
CA ALA A 137 -17.74 -13.99 1.60
C ALA A 137 -16.37 -13.44 1.16
N TYR A 138 -15.54 -14.27 0.52
CA TYR A 138 -14.29 -13.83 -0.08
C TYR A 138 -14.52 -12.72 -1.11
N MET A 139 -15.45 -12.93 -2.06
CA MET A 139 -15.79 -11.94 -3.09
C MET A 139 -16.23 -10.61 -2.48
N GLN A 140 -17.10 -10.64 -1.46
CA GLN A 140 -17.55 -9.43 -0.77
C GLN A 140 -16.41 -8.71 -0.04
N GLY A 141 -15.56 -9.46 0.65
CA GLY A 141 -14.41 -8.92 1.38
C GLY A 141 -13.34 -8.32 0.46
N MET A 142 -13.16 -8.91 -0.71
CA MET A 142 -12.16 -8.50 -1.71
C MET A 142 -12.73 -7.58 -2.80
N GLY A 143 -14.07 -7.39 -2.84
CA GLY A 143 -14.76 -6.52 -3.79
C GLY A 143 -14.87 -7.06 -5.20
N PHE A 144 -14.74 -8.37 -5.38
CA PHE A 144 -14.98 -9.01 -6.67
C PHE A 144 -16.46 -8.99 -7.03
N LYS A 145 -16.77 -8.68 -8.28
CA LYS A 145 -18.15 -8.57 -8.78
C LYS A 145 -18.69 -9.90 -9.31
N SER A 146 -17.80 -10.84 -9.65
CA SER A 146 -18.17 -12.14 -10.22
C SER A 146 -17.14 -13.23 -9.89
N GLU A 147 -17.55 -14.49 -9.95
CA GLU A 147 -16.64 -15.65 -9.85
C GLU A 147 -15.64 -15.67 -11.00
N GLU A 148 -16.00 -15.14 -12.18
CA GLU A 148 -15.08 -14.99 -13.30
C GLU A 148 -13.92 -14.05 -12.99
N GLU A 149 -14.16 -12.96 -12.25
CA GLU A 149 -13.09 -12.08 -11.78
C GLU A 149 -12.17 -12.79 -10.79
N VAL A 150 -12.72 -13.58 -9.87
CA VAL A 150 -11.92 -14.41 -8.94
C VAL A 150 -11.09 -15.41 -9.74
N PHE A 151 -11.68 -16.08 -10.72
CA PHE A 151 -10.98 -17.05 -11.56
C PHE A 151 -9.80 -16.39 -12.30
N LYS A 152 -10.03 -15.29 -13.02
CA LYS A 152 -8.98 -14.55 -13.76
C LYS A 152 -7.86 -14.06 -12.84
N ASN A 153 -8.22 -13.56 -11.66
CA ASN A 153 -7.24 -13.10 -10.68
C ASN A 153 -6.38 -14.28 -10.16
N THR A 154 -7.02 -15.40 -9.87
CA THR A 154 -6.33 -16.62 -9.41
C THR A 154 -5.44 -17.21 -10.50
N GLU A 155 -5.92 -17.25 -11.75
CA GLU A 155 -5.11 -17.67 -12.90
C GLU A 155 -3.83 -16.82 -13.04
N PHE A 156 -3.99 -15.50 -12.99
CA PHE A 156 -2.86 -14.58 -13.06
C PHE A 156 -1.90 -14.76 -11.85
N TYR A 157 -2.43 -14.94 -10.65
CA TYR A 157 -1.63 -15.25 -9.46
C TYR A 157 -0.80 -16.53 -9.66
N LEU A 158 -1.41 -17.61 -10.13
CA LEU A 158 -0.71 -18.88 -10.36
C LEU A 158 0.33 -18.79 -11.48
N LYS A 159 0.06 -18.03 -12.55
CA LYS A 159 1.06 -17.73 -13.59
C LYS A 159 2.26 -16.99 -12.99
N ARG A 160 2.01 -15.97 -12.20
CA ARG A 160 3.07 -15.22 -11.48
C ARG A 160 3.86 -16.11 -10.53
N LEU A 161 3.16 -16.94 -9.78
CA LEU A 161 3.78 -17.89 -8.84
C LEU A 161 4.75 -18.80 -9.58
N LYS A 162 4.29 -19.50 -10.61
CA LYS A 162 5.12 -20.41 -11.41
C LYS A 162 6.30 -19.68 -12.06
N TYR A 163 6.07 -18.49 -12.63
CA TYR A 163 7.11 -17.75 -13.32
C TYR A 163 8.19 -17.25 -12.36
N PHE A 164 7.81 -16.47 -11.34
CA PHE A 164 8.80 -15.83 -10.47
C PHE A 164 9.50 -16.82 -9.52
N SER A 165 8.82 -17.85 -9.03
CA SER A 165 9.51 -18.91 -8.28
C SER A 165 10.52 -19.66 -9.17
N GLY A 166 10.16 -19.92 -10.44
CA GLY A 166 11.04 -20.61 -11.40
C GLY A 166 12.28 -19.83 -11.80
N ILE A 167 12.24 -18.49 -11.76
CA ILE A 167 13.42 -17.66 -12.11
C ILE A 167 14.18 -17.16 -10.87
N ALA A 168 13.66 -17.32 -9.66
CA ALA A 168 14.21 -16.75 -8.44
C ALA A 168 15.70 -17.11 -8.25
N GLU A 169 16.05 -18.38 -8.40
CA GLU A 169 17.43 -18.85 -8.26
C GLU A 169 18.37 -18.25 -9.31
N LYS A 170 17.89 -18.09 -10.56
CA LYS A 170 18.67 -17.44 -11.63
C LYS A 170 19.10 -16.02 -11.24
N TYR A 171 18.25 -15.33 -10.47
CA TYR A 171 18.56 -13.99 -9.95
C TYR A 171 19.21 -14.00 -8.57
N GLY A 172 19.59 -15.17 -8.05
CA GLY A 172 20.28 -15.32 -6.76
C GLY A 172 19.35 -15.11 -5.55
N VAL A 173 18.05 -15.37 -5.73
CA VAL A 173 17.08 -15.38 -4.63
C VAL A 173 16.90 -16.79 -4.11
N SER A 174 17.16 -16.98 -2.83
CA SER A 174 16.99 -18.25 -2.13
C SER A 174 16.45 -18.01 -0.73
N ILE A 175 15.89 -19.03 -0.12
CA ILE A 175 15.38 -18.99 1.25
C ILE A 175 16.20 -20.00 2.05
N PRO A 176 16.91 -19.58 3.12
CA PRO A 176 17.63 -20.51 3.99
C PRO A 176 16.70 -21.56 4.60
N ASP A 177 17.13 -22.81 4.70
CA ASP A 177 16.27 -23.91 5.19
C ASP A 177 15.70 -23.65 6.59
N SER A 178 16.49 -23.08 7.49
CA SER A 178 16.03 -22.74 8.84
C SER A 178 14.92 -21.68 8.85
N GLU A 179 15.03 -20.68 8.01
CA GLU A 179 14.01 -19.63 7.82
C GLU A 179 12.76 -20.21 7.16
N PHE A 180 12.93 -21.10 6.19
CA PHE A 180 11.83 -21.77 5.52
C PHE A 180 11.02 -22.61 6.51
N GLU A 181 11.67 -23.47 7.32
CA GLU A 181 10.96 -24.32 8.28
C GLU A 181 10.18 -23.49 9.31
N GLU A 182 10.76 -22.41 9.84
CA GLU A 182 10.07 -21.50 10.75
C GLU A 182 8.81 -20.90 10.12
N LYS A 183 8.96 -20.35 8.90
CA LYS A 183 7.84 -19.76 8.17
C LYS A 183 6.78 -20.78 7.79
N TYR A 184 7.18 -22.00 7.47
CA TYR A 184 6.25 -23.06 7.11
C TYR A 184 5.44 -23.55 8.31
N GLU A 185 6.06 -23.76 9.47
CA GLU A 185 5.33 -24.10 10.69
C GLU A 185 4.32 -23.00 11.07
N LYS A 186 4.71 -21.76 10.98
CA LYS A 186 3.81 -20.62 11.20
C LYS A 186 2.68 -20.57 10.16
N HIS A 187 2.96 -20.90 8.90
CA HIS A 187 1.94 -21.00 7.85
C HIS A 187 0.92 -22.10 8.15
N LYS A 188 1.37 -23.29 8.54
CA LYS A 188 0.50 -24.39 8.95
C LYS A 188 -0.41 -23.98 10.12
N GLN A 189 0.18 -23.39 11.16
CA GLN A 189 -0.53 -22.91 12.33
C GLN A 189 -1.63 -21.90 11.94
N ASN A 190 -1.27 -20.87 11.19
CA ASN A 190 -2.19 -19.80 10.78
C ASN A 190 -3.29 -20.26 9.80
N SER A 191 -3.06 -21.35 9.07
CA SER A 191 -3.99 -21.89 8.07
C SER A 191 -4.70 -23.17 8.54
N SER A 192 -4.71 -23.43 9.84
CA SER A 192 -5.47 -24.51 10.49
C SER A 192 -6.55 -23.89 11.38
N PHE A 193 -7.76 -24.42 11.28
CA PHE A 193 -8.93 -23.93 11.98
C PHE A 193 -9.60 -25.05 12.75
N ALA A 194 -9.88 -24.82 14.03
CA ALA A 194 -10.58 -25.76 14.90
C ALA A 194 -12.01 -25.30 15.17
N THR A 195 -12.96 -26.22 15.06
CA THR A 195 -14.36 -26.04 15.44
C THR A 195 -14.71 -27.06 16.52
N GLY A 196 -15.47 -26.63 17.53
CA GLY A 196 -15.85 -27.47 18.64
C GLY A 196 -16.50 -26.70 19.78
N LYS A 197 -16.27 -27.15 21.00
CA LYS A 197 -16.76 -26.51 22.21
C LYS A 197 -15.61 -26.32 23.20
N ARG A 198 -15.61 -25.23 23.94
CA ARG A 198 -14.58 -24.83 24.90
C ARG A 198 -15.20 -24.42 26.24
N ILE A 199 -14.62 -24.86 27.33
CA ILE A 199 -14.88 -24.36 28.67
C ILE A 199 -13.61 -23.72 29.18
N HIS A 200 -13.67 -22.47 29.57
CA HIS A 200 -12.54 -21.72 30.12
C HIS A 200 -12.68 -21.57 31.65
N ILE A 201 -11.62 -21.90 32.37
CA ILE A 201 -11.50 -21.69 33.82
C ILE A 201 -10.37 -20.69 34.06
N SER A 202 -10.70 -19.51 34.53
CA SER A 202 -9.75 -18.42 34.75
C SER A 202 -8.88 -18.69 36.00
N SER A 203 -7.60 -18.37 35.92
CA SER A 203 -6.70 -18.36 37.08
C SER A 203 -6.56 -16.98 37.74
N LYS A 204 -7.23 -15.96 37.21
CA LYS A 204 -7.03 -14.56 37.60
C LYS A 204 -7.25 -14.29 39.10
N GLU A 205 -8.32 -14.84 39.69
CA GLU A 205 -8.68 -14.55 41.08
C GLU A 205 -8.33 -15.71 42.03
N ARG A 206 -8.21 -16.94 41.53
CA ARG A 206 -7.98 -18.14 42.35
C ARG A 206 -6.57 -18.71 42.25
N GLY A 207 -5.75 -18.22 41.31
CA GLY A 207 -4.43 -18.79 41.03
C GLY A 207 -4.47 -20.08 40.21
N ASP A 208 -3.30 -20.46 39.67
CA ASP A 208 -3.17 -21.56 38.72
C ASP A 208 -3.53 -22.94 39.30
N ALA A 209 -3.13 -23.22 40.54
CA ALA A 209 -3.36 -24.52 41.16
C ALA A 209 -4.86 -24.83 41.36
N GLU A 210 -5.61 -23.84 41.83
CA GLU A 210 -7.06 -24.00 42.06
C GLU A 210 -7.82 -23.98 40.73
N ALA A 211 -7.39 -23.18 39.75
CA ALA A 211 -7.96 -23.19 38.42
C ALA A 211 -7.77 -24.56 37.73
N LEU A 212 -6.57 -25.14 37.83
CA LEU A 212 -6.29 -26.48 37.26
C LEU A 212 -7.12 -27.56 37.95
N LYS A 213 -7.27 -27.50 39.28
CA LYS A 213 -8.11 -28.43 40.01
C LYS A 213 -9.56 -28.42 39.54
N LEU A 214 -10.12 -27.20 39.41
CA LEU A 214 -11.48 -27.00 38.92
C LEU A 214 -11.62 -27.43 37.44
N ALA A 215 -10.65 -27.13 36.59
CA ALA A 215 -10.64 -27.56 35.20
C ALA A 215 -10.60 -29.08 35.06
N ASN A 216 -9.84 -29.79 35.92
CA ASN A 216 -9.82 -31.25 35.97
C ASN A 216 -11.16 -31.83 36.46
N GLU A 217 -11.83 -31.21 37.42
CA GLU A 217 -13.17 -31.60 37.83
C GLU A 217 -14.16 -31.51 36.68
N VAL A 218 -14.20 -30.41 35.96
CA VAL A 218 -15.06 -30.20 34.79
C VAL A 218 -14.74 -31.22 33.68
N TYR A 219 -13.45 -31.45 33.39
CA TYR A 219 -13.03 -32.45 32.43
C TYR A 219 -13.52 -33.87 32.82
N ASN A 220 -13.41 -34.25 34.08
CA ASN A 220 -13.85 -35.57 34.54
C ASN A 220 -15.38 -35.71 34.46
N ARG A 221 -16.16 -34.66 34.75
CA ARG A 221 -17.61 -34.63 34.56
C ARG A 221 -17.97 -34.87 33.09
N ALA A 222 -17.34 -34.11 32.16
CA ALA A 222 -17.55 -34.29 30.73
C ALA A 222 -17.13 -35.67 30.25
N LYS A 223 -15.98 -36.20 30.71
CA LYS A 223 -15.50 -37.55 30.39
C LYS A 223 -16.45 -38.68 30.88
N ASN A 224 -17.15 -38.43 31.96
CA ASN A 224 -18.15 -39.38 32.51
C ASN A 224 -19.54 -39.25 31.85
N GLY A 225 -19.66 -38.46 30.78
CA GLY A 225 -20.85 -38.37 29.93
C GLY A 225 -21.81 -37.24 30.28
N GLU A 226 -21.42 -36.30 31.13
CA GLU A 226 -22.24 -35.11 31.37
C GLU A 226 -22.18 -34.18 30.12
N ASP A 227 -23.32 -33.59 29.80
CA ASP A 227 -23.44 -32.77 28.58
C ASP A 227 -22.49 -31.56 28.62
N PHE A 228 -21.60 -31.50 27.64
CA PHE A 228 -20.58 -30.45 27.56
C PHE A 228 -21.18 -29.03 27.45
N ALA A 229 -22.31 -28.88 26.75
CA ALA A 229 -22.94 -27.61 26.63
C ALA A 229 -23.58 -27.10 27.93
N THR A 230 -24.08 -28.01 28.73
CA THR A 230 -24.58 -27.74 30.10
C THR A 230 -23.43 -27.35 31.01
N LEU A 231 -22.33 -28.11 31.00
CA LEU A 231 -21.11 -27.77 31.74
C LEU A 231 -20.54 -26.41 31.35
N ALA A 232 -20.56 -26.10 30.07
CA ALA A 232 -20.08 -24.80 29.59
C ALA A 232 -20.91 -23.64 30.16
N LYS A 233 -22.25 -23.79 30.19
CA LYS A 233 -23.14 -22.78 30.77
C LYS A 233 -22.95 -22.59 32.27
N GLU A 234 -22.71 -23.66 32.98
CA GLU A 234 -22.55 -23.68 34.43
C GLU A 234 -21.16 -23.18 34.87
N MET A 235 -20.10 -23.66 34.22
CA MET A 235 -18.75 -23.58 34.72
C MET A 235 -17.80 -22.70 33.91
N SER A 236 -18.13 -22.43 32.64
CA SER A 236 -17.24 -21.62 31.81
C SER A 236 -17.24 -20.15 32.23
N GLU A 237 -16.06 -19.55 32.30
CA GLU A 237 -15.82 -18.13 32.55
C GLU A 237 -15.54 -17.35 31.25
N ASP A 238 -15.75 -18.00 30.11
CA ASP A 238 -15.74 -17.31 28.81
C ASP A 238 -17.12 -16.73 28.49
N GLU A 239 -17.31 -15.47 28.78
CA GLU A 239 -18.60 -14.77 28.62
C GLU A 239 -19.12 -14.78 27.16
N GLU A 240 -18.23 -14.94 26.17
CA GLU A 240 -18.60 -14.91 24.75
C GLU A 240 -19.28 -16.22 24.30
N SER A 241 -18.84 -17.36 24.84
CA SER A 241 -19.32 -18.68 24.39
C SER A 241 -20.14 -19.46 25.41
N LYS A 242 -20.01 -19.19 26.72
CA LYS A 242 -20.69 -19.99 27.78
C LYS A 242 -22.18 -20.15 27.54
N ASN A 243 -22.88 -19.05 27.18
CA ASN A 243 -24.35 -19.08 26.98
C ASN A 243 -24.78 -19.85 25.72
N SER A 244 -23.86 -20.01 24.76
CA SER A 244 -24.03 -20.85 23.56
C SER A 244 -23.53 -22.27 23.72
N GLY A 245 -23.27 -22.72 24.97
CA GLY A 245 -22.77 -24.04 25.28
C GLY A 245 -21.28 -24.25 24.97
N GLY A 246 -20.51 -23.13 25.02
CA GLY A 246 -19.07 -23.15 24.79
C GLY A 246 -18.66 -23.18 23.31
N VAL A 247 -19.57 -22.86 22.38
CA VAL A 247 -19.32 -22.98 20.94
C VAL A 247 -18.06 -22.21 20.52
N MET A 248 -17.15 -22.92 19.87
CA MET A 248 -15.90 -22.44 19.30
C MET A 248 -15.95 -22.71 17.78
N LYS A 249 -15.96 -21.65 16.96
CA LYS A 249 -16.04 -21.75 15.50
C LYS A 249 -14.78 -21.23 14.86
N ASP A 250 -14.15 -22.06 14.03
CA ASP A 250 -13.02 -21.72 13.16
C ASP A 250 -11.94 -20.89 13.86
N ILE A 251 -11.54 -21.35 15.03
CA ILE A 251 -10.42 -20.77 15.76
C ILE A 251 -9.14 -21.14 15.04
N SER A 252 -8.43 -20.14 14.52
CA SER A 252 -7.12 -20.37 13.90
C SER A 252 -6.04 -20.59 14.95
N GLY A 253 -5.01 -21.32 14.58
CA GLY A 253 -3.79 -21.42 15.38
C GLY A 253 -3.16 -20.03 15.63
N GLY A 254 -2.47 -19.87 16.74
CA GLY A 254 -1.82 -18.63 17.16
C GLY A 254 -2.72 -17.63 17.90
N ILE A 255 -4.03 -17.93 18.09
CA ILE A 255 -4.97 -17.06 18.81
C ILE A 255 -4.85 -17.21 20.32
N TYR A 256 -4.64 -18.45 20.79
CA TYR A 256 -4.49 -18.77 22.21
C TYR A 256 -3.00 -18.97 22.57
N SER A 257 -2.69 -19.94 23.45
CA SER A 257 -1.31 -20.29 23.78
C SER A 257 -0.75 -21.35 22.83
N LYS A 258 0.58 -21.50 22.80
CA LYS A 258 1.26 -22.58 22.08
C LYS A 258 0.78 -23.96 22.54
N GLU A 259 0.60 -24.11 23.86
CA GLU A 259 0.12 -25.35 24.48
C GLU A 259 -1.30 -25.68 24.01
N PHE A 260 -2.17 -24.68 23.87
CA PHE A 260 -3.50 -24.84 23.33
C PHE A 260 -3.45 -25.35 21.89
N ASP A 261 -2.65 -24.67 21.04
CA ASP A 261 -2.50 -25.06 19.64
C ASP A 261 -1.96 -26.47 19.48
N GLU A 262 -0.92 -26.85 20.24
CA GLU A 262 -0.36 -28.19 20.23
C GLU A 262 -1.39 -29.23 20.64
N ALA A 263 -2.18 -28.96 21.66
CA ALA A 263 -3.20 -29.90 22.16
C ALA A 263 -4.37 -30.04 21.18
N VAL A 264 -4.83 -28.95 20.58
CA VAL A 264 -6.00 -28.95 19.70
C VAL A 264 -5.66 -29.45 18.29
N PHE A 265 -4.62 -28.93 17.66
CA PHE A 265 -4.33 -29.24 16.26
C PHE A 265 -3.62 -30.58 16.05
N ASN A 266 -3.05 -31.18 17.10
CA ASN A 266 -2.53 -32.56 17.05
C ASN A 266 -3.57 -33.65 17.49
N SER A 267 -4.78 -33.21 17.85
CA SER A 267 -5.86 -34.13 18.24
C SER A 267 -6.75 -34.52 17.06
N SER A 268 -7.38 -35.67 17.13
CA SER A 268 -8.39 -36.08 16.14
C SER A 268 -9.76 -35.48 16.47
N PRO A 269 -10.60 -35.17 15.46
CA PRO A 269 -12.01 -34.84 15.71
C PRO A 269 -12.73 -35.88 16.55
N GLY A 270 -13.61 -35.42 17.44
CA GLY A 270 -14.30 -36.25 18.43
C GLY A 270 -13.56 -36.40 19.77
N THR A 271 -12.37 -35.84 19.90
CA THR A 271 -11.57 -35.90 21.13
C THR A 271 -12.02 -34.89 22.18
N LEU A 272 -12.19 -35.32 23.40
CA LEU A 272 -12.26 -34.45 24.57
C LEU A 272 -10.83 -34.23 25.10
N ILE A 273 -10.33 -33.02 24.90
CA ILE A 273 -8.97 -32.63 25.25
C ILE A 273 -8.94 -32.26 26.74
N PRO A 274 -7.99 -32.81 27.53
CA PRO A 274 -7.85 -32.45 28.94
C PRO A 274 -7.47 -30.98 29.13
N PRO A 275 -7.55 -30.45 30.38
CA PRO A 275 -7.23 -29.04 30.64
C PRO A 275 -5.88 -28.60 30.09
N VAL A 276 -5.90 -27.64 29.21
CA VAL A 276 -4.70 -27.03 28.58
C VAL A 276 -4.50 -25.65 29.13
N LYS A 277 -3.27 -25.32 29.53
CA LYS A 277 -2.90 -23.97 29.97
C LYS A 277 -3.02 -22.97 28.83
N ASN A 278 -3.63 -21.85 29.15
CA ASN A 278 -3.58 -20.67 28.28
C ASN A 278 -3.14 -19.40 29.05
N MET A 279 -3.14 -18.22 28.43
CA MET A 279 -2.66 -16.97 29.04
C MET A 279 -3.46 -16.53 30.27
N SER A 280 -4.72 -16.97 30.43
CA SER A 280 -5.62 -16.49 31.49
C SER A 280 -6.15 -17.62 32.40
N GLY A 281 -5.75 -18.87 32.17
CA GLY A 281 -6.24 -20.01 32.94
C GLY A 281 -6.07 -21.35 32.22
N TYR A 282 -7.13 -22.16 32.20
CA TYR A 282 -7.16 -23.47 31.58
C TYR A 282 -8.39 -23.67 30.70
N ASP A 283 -8.20 -24.27 29.54
CA ASP A 283 -9.26 -24.62 28.61
C ASP A 283 -9.48 -26.13 28.55
N ILE A 284 -10.72 -26.57 28.59
CA ILE A 284 -11.16 -27.90 28.23
C ILE A 284 -11.85 -27.80 26.88
N VAL A 285 -11.47 -28.64 25.91
CA VAL A 285 -11.98 -28.54 24.54
C VAL A 285 -12.58 -29.88 24.11
N TYR A 286 -13.81 -29.86 23.58
CA TYR A 286 -14.35 -30.95 22.78
C TYR A 286 -14.20 -30.59 21.31
N LEU A 287 -13.25 -31.24 20.64
CA LEU A 287 -12.89 -30.97 19.26
C LEU A 287 -13.85 -31.66 18.30
N GLU A 288 -14.59 -30.89 17.50
CA GLU A 288 -15.55 -31.45 16.53
C GLU A 288 -14.93 -31.58 15.12
N LYS A 289 -14.12 -30.61 14.71
CA LYS A 289 -13.55 -30.57 13.36
C LYS A 289 -12.24 -29.78 13.33
N ILE A 290 -11.31 -30.24 12.48
CA ILE A 290 -10.16 -29.45 12.03
C ILE A 290 -10.30 -29.26 10.54
N THR A 291 -10.15 -28.00 10.10
CA THR A 291 -10.06 -27.62 8.70
C THR A 291 -8.68 -27.04 8.44
N THR A 292 -8.01 -27.51 7.40
CA THR A 292 -6.67 -27.04 7.01
C THR A 292 -6.68 -26.50 5.58
N SER A 293 -6.12 -25.31 5.40
CA SER A 293 -5.96 -24.66 4.09
C SER A 293 -4.51 -24.25 3.82
N TYR A 294 -3.55 -24.89 4.50
CA TYR A 294 -2.14 -24.60 4.26
C TYR A 294 -1.64 -25.30 2.99
N HIS A 295 -0.70 -24.66 2.32
CA HIS A 295 -0.04 -25.22 1.14
C HIS A 295 0.97 -26.31 1.52
N PRO A 296 1.15 -27.36 0.70
CA PRO A 296 2.26 -28.31 0.85
C PRO A 296 3.62 -27.59 0.84
N LYS A 297 4.64 -28.22 1.45
CA LYS A 297 5.98 -27.61 1.60
C LYS A 297 6.53 -27.02 0.31
N GLU A 298 6.48 -27.77 -0.78
CA GLU A 298 7.02 -27.35 -2.07
C GLU A 298 6.24 -26.15 -2.63
N GLU A 299 4.93 -26.19 -2.55
CA GLU A 299 4.08 -25.09 -3.02
C GLU A 299 4.29 -23.84 -2.17
N TYR A 300 4.39 -23.96 -0.86
CA TYR A 300 4.68 -22.86 0.03
C TYR A 300 6.08 -22.27 -0.20
N LYS A 301 7.08 -23.10 -0.50
CA LYS A 301 8.41 -22.65 -0.88
C LYS A 301 8.36 -21.76 -2.14
N ASN A 302 7.58 -22.17 -3.14
CA ASN A 302 7.39 -21.38 -4.36
C ASN A 302 6.70 -20.04 -4.05
N ILE A 303 5.71 -20.01 -3.14
CA ILE A 303 5.07 -18.79 -2.68
C ILE A 303 6.09 -17.84 -2.03
N LEU A 304 6.92 -18.36 -1.13
CA LEU A 304 7.96 -17.57 -0.48
C LEU A 304 9.01 -17.06 -1.47
N LEU A 305 9.44 -17.89 -2.43
CA LEU A 305 10.39 -17.47 -3.48
C LEU A 305 9.82 -16.33 -4.33
N MET A 306 8.55 -16.45 -4.76
CA MET A 306 7.86 -15.38 -5.49
C MET A 306 7.78 -14.09 -4.67
N GLN A 307 7.45 -14.17 -3.38
CA GLN A 307 7.36 -13.02 -2.48
C GLN A 307 8.73 -12.36 -2.28
N THR A 308 9.73 -13.16 -1.93
CA THR A 308 11.11 -12.68 -1.70
C THR A 308 11.68 -12.04 -2.98
N PHE A 309 11.42 -12.63 -4.15
CA PHE A 309 11.80 -12.03 -5.43
C PHE A 309 11.09 -10.69 -5.64
N GLY A 310 9.78 -10.65 -5.39
CA GLY A 310 8.94 -9.46 -5.55
C GLY A 310 9.32 -8.28 -4.65
N GLU A 311 9.89 -8.55 -3.48
CA GLU A 311 10.33 -7.54 -2.51
C GLU A 311 11.80 -7.15 -2.66
N SER A 312 12.55 -7.87 -3.49
CA SER A 312 13.99 -7.66 -3.68
C SER A 312 14.32 -6.70 -4.81
N GLU A 313 15.55 -6.14 -4.78
CA GLU A 313 16.13 -5.41 -5.92
C GLU A 313 16.25 -6.26 -7.21
N LYS A 314 16.06 -7.58 -7.09
CA LYS A 314 16.10 -8.49 -8.24
C LYS A 314 14.89 -8.35 -9.13
N LEU A 315 13.72 -8.03 -8.56
CA LEU A 315 12.54 -7.67 -9.36
C LEU A 315 12.83 -6.43 -10.23
N LYS A 316 13.49 -5.42 -9.68
CA LYS A 316 13.88 -4.23 -10.44
C LYS A 316 14.83 -4.58 -11.58
N THR A 317 15.87 -5.39 -11.29
CA THR A 317 16.83 -5.85 -12.32
C THR A 317 16.10 -6.58 -13.46
N TRP A 318 15.24 -7.53 -13.11
CA TRP A 318 14.40 -8.24 -14.10
C TRP A 318 13.49 -7.29 -14.88
N LEU A 319 12.84 -6.36 -14.19
CA LEU A 319 11.93 -5.40 -14.82
C LEU A 319 12.68 -4.49 -15.81
N ASP A 320 13.88 -4.05 -15.47
CA ASP A 320 14.72 -3.21 -16.35
C ASP A 320 15.19 -3.99 -17.60
N GLU A 321 15.40 -5.31 -17.48
CA GLU A 321 15.65 -6.18 -18.64
C GLU A 321 14.41 -6.29 -19.54
N VAL A 322 13.25 -6.55 -18.93
CA VAL A 322 11.99 -6.75 -19.63
C VAL A 322 11.49 -5.45 -20.28
N LYS A 323 11.63 -4.31 -19.61
CA LYS A 323 11.26 -2.97 -20.14
C LYS A 323 11.89 -2.67 -21.49
N LYS A 324 13.06 -3.21 -21.80
CA LYS A 324 13.73 -3.01 -23.10
C LYS A 324 12.91 -3.51 -24.30
N SER A 325 11.97 -4.43 -24.07
CA SER A 325 11.08 -4.96 -25.09
C SER A 325 9.73 -4.24 -25.20
N TYR A 326 9.56 -3.13 -24.47
CA TYR A 326 8.35 -2.33 -24.45
C TYR A 326 8.62 -0.91 -24.93
N GLN A 327 7.68 -0.36 -25.71
CA GLN A 327 7.63 1.07 -25.99
C GLN A 327 6.82 1.75 -24.90
N ILE A 328 7.48 2.59 -24.09
CA ILE A 328 6.87 3.33 -23.00
C ILE A 328 6.88 4.80 -23.39
N GLU A 329 5.70 5.39 -23.55
CA GLU A 329 5.52 6.79 -23.92
C GLU A 329 4.70 7.51 -22.83
N ILE A 330 5.32 8.49 -22.16
CA ILE A 330 4.61 9.40 -21.25
C ILE A 330 4.00 10.49 -22.12
N THR A 331 2.69 10.51 -22.20
CA THR A 331 1.89 11.41 -23.04
C THR A 331 1.42 12.65 -22.27
N ASP A 332 1.31 12.55 -20.95
CA ASP A 332 0.96 13.70 -20.11
C ASP A 332 2.14 14.66 -19.94
N PRO A 333 1.98 15.93 -20.27
CA PRO A 333 3.07 16.88 -20.23
C PRO A 333 3.61 17.15 -18.81
N ALA A 334 2.80 17.06 -17.76
CA ALA A 334 3.26 17.29 -16.39
C ALA A 334 4.20 16.18 -15.91
N PHE A 335 3.81 14.90 -16.11
CA PHE A 335 4.68 13.77 -15.81
C PHE A 335 5.95 13.76 -16.67
N LYS A 336 5.81 14.10 -17.95
CA LYS A 336 6.95 14.15 -18.87
C LYS A 336 7.94 15.26 -18.51
N ALA A 337 7.45 16.45 -18.17
CA ALA A 337 8.27 17.58 -17.76
C ALA A 337 9.17 17.25 -16.59
N TYR A 338 8.61 16.62 -15.53
CA TYR A 338 9.38 16.25 -14.35
C TYR A 338 10.50 15.24 -14.68
N ARG A 339 10.23 14.21 -15.46
CA ARG A 339 11.27 13.24 -15.88
C ARG A 339 12.37 13.85 -16.72
N LEU A 340 12.03 14.76 -17.62
CA LEU A 340 13.01 15.51 -18.41
C LEU A 340 13.86 16.43 -17.51
N PHE A 341 13.23 17.08 -16.54
CA PHE A 341 13.93 17.91 -15.56
C PHE A 341 14.93 17.09 -14.73
N THR A 342 14.53 15.96 -14.20
CA THR A 342 15.40 15.09 -13.39
C THR A 342 16.50 14.43 -14.20
N SER A 343 16.28 14.22 -15.51
CA SER A 343 17.32 13.72 -16.44
C SER A 343 18.19 14.83 -17.02
N ASN A 344 18.02 16.10 -16.57
CA ASN A 344 18.75 17.29 -17.01
C ASN A 344 18.49 17.69 -18.46
N ASP A 345 17.41 17.23 -19.08
CA ASP A 345 16.90 17.82 -20.33
C ASP A 345 16.04 19.05 -20.00
N LEU A 346 16.71 20.13 -19.65
CA LEU A 346 16.06 21.37 -19.20
C LEU A 346 15.19 22.01 -20.29
N LYS A 347 15.57 21.87 -21.58
CA LYS A 347 14.79 22.40 -22.68
C LYS A 347 13.49 21.63 -22.86
N GLY A 348 13.59 20.32 -22.96
CA GLY A 348 12.41 19.46 -23.03
C GLY A 348 11.51 19.61 -21.82
N ALA A 349 12.08 19.74 -20.61
CA ALA A 349 11.34 20.00 -19.39
C ALA A 349 10.54 21.31 -19.47
N ALA A 350 11.19 22.42 -19.87
CA ALA A 350 10.52 23.73 -20.00
C ALA A 350 9.35 23.69 -20.96
N GLU A 351 9.54 23.14 -22.16
CA GLU A 351 8.49 23.00 -23.18
C GLU A 351 7.30 22.16 -22.68
N ASN A 352 7.57 21.10 -21.91
CA ASN A 352 6.51 20.26 -21.36
C ASN A 352 5.84 20.91 -20.13
N TYR A 353 6.55 21.70 -19.32
CA TYR A 353 5.92 22.51 -18.26
C TYR A 353 5.01 23.60 -18.83
N GLU A 354 5.41 24.28 -19.92
CA GLU A 354 4.51 25.21 -20.64
C GLU A 354 3.26 24.47 -21.18
N ALA A 355 3.43 23.27 -21.73
CA ALA A 355 2.31 22.47 -22.20
C ALA A 355 1.41 21.98 -21.04
N ALA A 356 1.99 21.64 -19.89
CA ALA A 356 1.26 21.30 -18.69
C ALA A 356 0.46 22.50 -18.14
N PHE A 357 1.04 23.69 -18.15
CA PHE A 357 0.34 24.91 -17.78
C PHE A 357 -0.87 25.16 -18.70
N LYS A 358 -0.70 25.05 -20.01
CA LYS A 358 -1.80 25.22 -20.98
C LYS A 358 -2.93 24.19 -20.80
N LYS A 359 -2.58 23.00 -20.30
CA LYS A 359 -3.56 21.92 -20.09
C LYS A 359 -4.31 22.04 -18.77
N TYR A 360 -3.61 22.43 -17.70
CA TYR A 360 -4.12 22.35 -16.32
C TYR A 360 -4.29 23.70 -15.64
N GLU A 361 -3.74 24.78 -16.20
CA GLU A 361 -3.79 26.15 -15.69
C GLU A 361 -3.21 26.32 -14.26
N TYR A 362 -2.34 25.39 -13.82
CA TYR A 362 -1.68 25.50 -12.51
C TYR A 362 -0.41 26.36 -12.61
N GLU A 363 -0.39 27.48 -11.88
CA GLU A 363 0.74 28.44 -11.86
C GLU A 363 2.10 27.77 -11.57
N THR A 364 2.11 26.69 -10.81
CA THR A 364 3.34 25.94 -10.51
C THR A 364 4.06 25.46 -11.76
N PHE A 365 3.35 25.10 -12.82
CA PHE A 365 3.97 24.68 -14.08
C PHE A 365 4.63 25.87 -14.80
N LEU A 366 4.01 27.04 -14.74
CA LEU A 366 4.60 28.26 -15.29
C LEU A 366 5.90 28.65 -14.57
N GLN A 367 5.91 28.56 -13.25
CA GLN A 367 7.10 28.80 -12.42
C GLN A 367 8.22 27.79 -12.72
N LYS A 368 7.88 26.51 -12.88
CA LYS A 368 8.83 25.45 -13.23
C LYS A 368 9.43 25.62 -14.62
N ALA A 369 8.62 26.01 -15.61
CA ALA A 369 9.11 26.36 -16.95
C ALA A 369 10.10 27.50 -16.89
N SER A 370 9.76 28.60 -16.17
CA SER A 370 10.63 29.74 -15.93
C SER A 370 11.96 29.35 -15.27
N GLU A 371 11.92 28.45 -14.26
CA GLU A 371 13.12 27.90 -13.60
C GLU A 371 14.03 27.16 -14.60
N CYS A 372 13.46 26.34 -15.47
CA CYS A 372 14.21 25.64 -16.50
C CYS A 372 14.87 26.61 -17.46
N TYR A 373 14.14 27.66 -17.94
CA TYR A 373 14.70 28.66 -18.83
C TYR A 373 15.77 29.52 -18.14
N LYS A 374 15.68 29.80 -16.85
CA LYS A 374 16.74 30.45 -16.09
C LYS A 374 18.03 29.63 -16.14
N LYS A 375 17.95 28.32 -15.87
CA LYS A 375 19.12 27.42 -15.93
C LYS A 375 19.72 27.33 -17.32
N LEU A 376 18.93 27.52 -18.36
CA LEU A 376 19.38 27.58 -19.76
C LEU A 376 19.90 28.97 -20.17
N GLY A 377 19.77 30.00 -19.32
CA GLY A 377 20.13 31.41 -19.67
C GLY A 377 19.19 32.04 -20.69
N ASN A 378 18.02 31.47 -20.92
CA ASN A 378 17.02 32.03 -21.86
C ASN A 378 16.15 33.09 -21.17
N TRP A 379 16.75 34.24 -20.93
CA TRP A 379 16.14 35.33 -20.17
C TRP A 379 14.90 35.94 -20.86
N ASP A 380 14.80 35.83 -22.17
CA ASP A 380 13.62 36.31 -22.91
C ASP A 380 12.39 35.48 -22.57
N LYS A 381 12.53 34.15 -22.57
CA LYS A 381 11.46 33.26 -22.13
C LYS A 381 11.11 33.42 -20.64
N VAL A 382 12.11 33.67 -19.79
CA VAL A 382 11.86 33.99 -18.38
C VAL A 382 11.00 35.25 -18.25
N LEU A 383 11.29 36.29 -19.00
CA LEU A 383 10.49 37.55 -19.01
C LEU A 383 9.04 37.27 -19.45
N GLU A 384 8.87 36.58 -20.59
CA GLU A 384 7.56 36.23 -21.15
C GLU A 384 6.67 35.47 -20.13
N LEU A 385 7.20 34.38 -19.55
CA LEU A 385 6.45 33.54 -18.59
C LEU A 385 6.13 34.29 -17.29
N ASN A 386 7.03 35.16 -16.82
CA ASN A 386 6.75 35.94 -15.62
C ASN A 386 5.78 37.11 -15.88
N ASP A 387 5.70 37.63 -17.09
CA ASP A 387 4.65 38.58 -17.48
C ASP A 387 3.29 37.90 -17.48
N GLU A 388 3.17 36.71 -18.11
CA GLU A 388 1.98 35.88 -18.06
C GLU A 388 1.56 35.55 -16.61
N GLY A 389 2.54 35.15 -15.76
CA GLY A 389 2.29 34.88 -14.36
C GLY A 389 1.81 36.10 -13.56
N ILE A 390 2.33 37.28 -13.82
CA ILE A 390 1.87 38.56 -13.21
C ILE A 390 0.45 38.89 -13.65
N ASP A 391 0.10 38.64 -14.91
CA ASP A 391 -1.25 38.89 -15.43
C ASP A 391 -2.29 37.97 -14.76
N ILE A 392 -1.93 36.69 -14.49
CA ILE A 392 -2.78 35.70 -13.82
C ILE A 392 -2.88 35.99 -12.32
N ASN A 393 -1.73 36.18 -11.67
CA ASN A 393 -1.64 36.38 -10.22
C ASN A 393 -0.73 37.56 -9.90
N PRO A 394 -1.26 38.80 -9.93
CA PRO A 394 -0.49 40.02 -9.71
C PRO A 394 0.03 40.19 -8.28
N ASP A 395 -0.37 39.32 -7.35
CA ASP A 395 0.11 39.34 -5.95
C ASP A 395 1.22 38.33 -5.67
N ASN A 396 1.56 37.47 -6.63
CA ASN A 396 2.64 36.51 -6.47
C ASN A 396 4.02 37.14 -6.57
N VAL A 397 4.68 37.34 -5.44
CA VAL A 397 5.99 37.96 -5.28
C VAL A 397 7.07 37.31 -6.15
N GLN A 398 7.00 35.98 -6.34
CA GLN A 398 8.02 35.20 -7.04
C GLN A 398 8.15 35.61 -8.50
N TYR A 399 7.07 36.00 -9.18
CA TYR A 399 7.12 36.49 -10.57
C TYR A 399 7.89 37.79 -10.69
N TYR A 400 7.71 38.72 -9.75
CA TYR A 400 8.45 39.98 -9.75
C TYR A 400 9.94 39.77 -9.47
N ILE A 401 10.29 38.92 -8.53
CA ILE A 401 11.67 38.50 -8.22
C ILE A 401 12.33 37.88 -9.46
N SER A 402 11.67 36.89 -10.06
CA SER A 402 12.18 36.19 -11.24
C SER A 402 12.36 37.12 -12.44
N LYS A 403 11.43 38.04 -12.62
CA LYS A 403 11.54 39.08 -13.68
C LYS A 403 12.66 40.05 -13.43
N ALA A 404 12.88 40.46 -12.18
CA ALA A 404 14.01 41.34 -11.83
C ALA A 404 15.35 40.63 -12.09
N GLU A 405 15.47 39.36 -11.74
CA GLU A 405 16.66 38.55 -12.04
C GLU A 405 16.93 38.47 -13.55
N ALA A 406 15.90 38.21 -14.34
CA ALA A 406 16.03 38.13 -15.79
C ALA A 406 16.47 39.49 -16.41
N LEU A 407 15.89 40.61 -15.95
CA LEU A 407 16.26 41.94 -16.38
C LEU A 407 17.70 42.30 -16.02
N HIS A 408 18.15 41.90 -14.81
CA HIS A 408 19.52 42.12 -14.38
C HIS A 408 20.50 41.36 -15.28
N ASN A 409 20.24 40.08 -15.55
CA ASN A 409 21.07 39.26 -16.45
C ASN A 409 21.09 39.80 -17.90
N LYS A 410 20.05 40.51 -18.30
CA LYS A 410 20.00 41.26 -19.59
C LYS A 410 20.63 42.65 -19.50
N GLN A 411 21.33 42.98 -18.41
CA GLN A 411 21.97 44.28 -18.16
C GLN A 411 20.99 45.48 -18.13
N GLN A 412 19.70 45.21 -17.86
CA GLN A 412 18.68 46.26 -17.71
C GLN A 412 18.50 46.60 -16.22
N THR A 413 19.58 47.09 -15.60
CA THR A 413 19.72 47.26 -14.14
C THR A 413 18.63 48.11 -13.52
N ASP A 414 18.28 49.23 -14.16
CA ASP A 414 17.24 50.14 -13.64
C ASP A 414 15.88 49.48 -13.60
N LYS A 415 15.51 48.76 -14.66
CA LYS A 415 14.26 48.01 -14.69
C LYS A 415 14.26 46.87 -13.68
N ALA A 416 15.39 46.18 -13.51
CA ALA A 416 15.53 45.12 -12.49
C ALA A 416 15.25 45.68 -11.09
N LYS A 417 15.83 46.84 -10.77
CA LYS A 417 15.59 47.51 -9.48
C LYS A 417 14.13 47.96 -9.30
N ASP A 418 13.46 48.40 -10.35
CA ASP A 418 12.04 48.74 -10.30
C ASP A 418 11.15 47.49 -10.01
N PHE A 419 11.47 46.33 -10.63
CA PHE A 419 10.76 45.10 -10.33
C PHE A 419 11.05 44.56 -8.94
N MET A 420 12.25 44.74 -8.40
CA MET A 420 12.56 44.45 -7.01
C MET A 420 11.73 45.26 -6.02
N LYS A 421 11.56 46.58 -6.29
CA LYS A 421 10.68 47.46 -5.48
C LYS A 421 9.22 47.00 -5.53
N LYS A 422 8.75 46.50 -6.69
CA LYS A 422 7.41 45.93 -6.81
C LYS A 422 7.31 44.65 -6.01
N ALA A 423 8.30 43.74 -6.06
CA ALA A 423 8.36 42.53 -5.26
C ALA A 423 8.31 42.83 -3.76
N GLU A 424 9.09 43.83 -3.32
CA GLU A 424 9.09 44.31 -1.92
C GLU A 424 7.69 44.79 -1.48
N LYS A 425 7.04 45.62 -2.31
CA LYS A 425 5.68 46.10 -2.05
C LYS A 425 4.68 44.95 -1.95
N LYS A 426 4.80 43.92 -2.81
CA LYS A 426 3.93 42.73 -2.80
C LYS A 426 4.22 41.79 -1.66
N ALA A 427 5.47 41.72 -1.16
CA ALA A 427 5.82 40.98 0.02
C ALA A 427 5.11 41.48 1.29
N ALA A 428 4.76 42.79 1.32
CA ALA A 428 4.06 43.48 2.40
C ALA A 428 4.65 43.11 3.80
N ASP A 429 3.83 42.53 4.71
CA ASP A 429 4.25 42.12 6.06
C ASP A 429 4.64 40.62 6.15
N ASN A 430 4.62 39.89 5.04
CA ASN A 430 4.98 38.49 5.04
C ASN A 430 6.50 38.31 5.16
N VAL A 431 6.93 37.82 6.31
CA VAL A 431 8.34 37.63 6.67
C VAL A 431 9.06 36.72 5.66
N TYR A 432 8.41 35.64 5.24
CA TYR A 432 8.99 34.70 4.28
C TYR A 432 9.28 35.39 2.93
N PHE A 433 8.32 36.12 2.38
CA PHE A 433 8.52 36.83 1.14
C PHE A 433 9.53 37.99 1.27
N LYS A 434 9.55 38.69 2.41
CA LYS A 434 10.59 39.69 2.68
C LYS A 434 11.99 39.06 2.70
N GLN A 435 12.15 37.86 3.25
CA GLN A 435 13.43 37.16 3.21
C GLN A 435 13.85 36.80 1.77
N LEU A 436 12.93 36.34 0.93
CA LEU A 436 13.22 36.08 -0.48
C LEU A 436 13.63 37.35 -1.22
N VAL A 437 12.95 38.45 -0.99
CA VAL A 437 13.28 39.75 -1.60
C VAL A 437 14.64 40.24 -1.13
N ALA A 438 14.93 40.15 0.18
CA ALA A 438 16.23 40.53 0.72
C ALA A 438 17.38 39.71 0.12
N GLN A 439 17.17 38.38 0.01
CA GLN A 439 18.15 37.50 -0.61
C GLN A 439 18.39 37.88 -2.08
N MET A 440 17.32 38.12 -2.86
CA MET A 440 17.48 38.52 -4.25
C MET A 440 18.17 39.87 -4.39
N TYR A 441 17.89 40.85 -3.53
CA TYR A 441 18.65 42.11 -3.51
C TYR A 441 20.15 41.86 -3.30
N LYS A 442 20.55 40.92 -2.41
CA LYS A 442 21.96 40.54 -2.22
C LYS A 442 22.54 39.93 -3.49
N ASP A 443 21.82 38.98 -4.09
CA ASP A 443 22.27 38.25 -5.28
C ASP A 443 22.47 39.17 -6.47
N LEU A 444 21.66 40.21 -6.59
CA LEU A 444 21.75 41.26 -7.62
C LEU A 444 22.73 42.41 -7.25
N GLY A 445 23.37 42.37 -6.08
CA GLY A 445 24.37 43.35 -5.64
C GLY A 445 23.82 44.60 -4.96
N TYR A 446 22.51 44.66 -4.65
CA TYR A 446 21.85 45.82 -3.98
C TYR A 446 21.92 45.66 -2.46
N LYS A 447 23.11 45.69 -1.87
CA LYS A 447 23.35 45.39 -0.44
C LYS A 447 22.58 46.28 0.53
N GLU A 448 22.53 47.61 0.23
CA GLU A 448 21.84 48.58 1.09
C GLU A 448 20.33 48.28 1.22
N ASP A 449 19.69 47.89 0.13
CA ASP A 449 18.27 47.52 0.10
C ASP A 449 18.04 46.19 0.84
N ALA A 450 18.94 45.24 0.70
CA ALA A 450 18.89 43.98 1.42
C ALA A 450 19.00 44.18 2.95
N ASP A 451 20.03 44.94 3.39
CA ASP A 451 20.28 45.22 4.82
C ASP A 451 19.10 45.97 5.47
N ARG A 452 18.45 46.87 4.71
CA ARG A 452 17.24 47.60 5.15
C ARG A 452 16.11 46.61 5.48
N ILE A 453 15.81 45.69 4.53
CA ILE A 453 14.73 44.70 4.71
C ILE A 453 15.04 43.74 5.87
N GLU A 454 16.29 43.29 6.00
CA GLU A 454 16.69 42.40 7.09
C GLU A 454 16.54 43.07 8.47
N LYS A 455 16.83 44.38 8.58
CA LYS A 455 16.55 45.14 9.81
C LYS A 455 15.04 45.22 10.10
N GLU A 456 14.23 45.45 9.08
CA GLU A 456 12.76 45.47 9.22
C GLU A 456 12.21 44.12 9.72
N ILE A 457 12.76 42.99 9.24
CA ILE A 457 12.39 41.65 9.67
C ILE A 457 12.80 41.42 11.15
N SER A 458 14.00 41.87 11.52
CA SER A 458 14.56 41.66 12.86
C SER A 458 13.93 42.55 13.95
N SER A 459 13.24 43.62 13.56
CA SER A 459 12.60 44.57 14.47
C SER A 459 11.14 44.23 14.82
N LYS A 460 10.57 43.21 14.19
CA LYS A 460 9.24 42.65 14.47
C LYS A 460 9.34 41.33 15.25
#